data_ab8406820d712d7ff4732ca590d0c1f0
#
_entry.id   ab8406820d712d7ff4732ca590d0c1f0
#
_cell.length_a   1.000
_cell.length_b   1.000
_cell.length_c   1.000
_cell.angle_alpha   90.00
_cell.angle_beta   90.00
_cell.angle_gamma   90.00
#
_symmetry.space_group_name_H-M   'P 1'
#
loop_
_entity.id
_entity.type
_entity.pdbx_description
1 polymer ?
#
loop_
_entity_poly.entity_id
_entity_poly.type
_entity_poly.pdbx_seq_one_letter_code
_entity_poly.pdbx_strand_id
1 'polypeptide(L)' 'MAISYNKLWKLLIDKKMNKKDLRLAAGVSTSVIAKLGKGENVTTDILLKICKVLDCDISDVMEIEKQ' A
#
# COMPACT_ATOMS: atom_id res chain seq x y z
N MET A 1 12.26 -2.93 -14.70
CA MET A 1 12.02 -2.49 -13.30
C MET A 1 10.57 -2.79 -12.92
N ALA A 2 10.35 -3.09 -11.67
CA ALA A 2 9.02 -3.39 -11.17
C ALA A 2 8.77 -2.61 -9.88
N ILE A 3 7.49 -2.43 -9.53
CA ILE A 3 7.11 -1.79 -8.29
C ILE A 3 6.83 -2.86 -7.26
N SER A 4 7.34 -2.66 -6.05
CA SER A 4 7.08 -3.55 -4.92
C SER A 4 6.37 -2.78 -3.81
N TYR A 5 5.37 -3.43 -3.21
CA TYR A 5 4.67 -2.90 -2.04
C TYR A 5 4.96 -3.73 -0.78
N ASN A 6 6.06 -4.46 -0.78
CA ASN A 6 6.44 -5.28 0.37
C ASN A 6 6.58 -4.46 1.66
N LYS A 7 7.09 -3.24 1.54
CA LYS A 7 7.20 -2.35 2.69
C LYS A 7 5.84 -2.03 3.30
N LEU A 8 4.81 -1.86 2.46
CA LEU A 8 3.45 -1.63 2.93
C LEU A 8 2.95 -2.80 3.78
N TRP A 9 3.17 -4.02 3.31
CA TRP A 9 2.72 -5.21 4.06
C TRP A 9 3.44 -5.36 5.39
N LYS A 10 4.73 -5.07 5.43
CA LYS A 10 5.51 -5.06 6.68
C LYS A 10 4.99 -4.00 7.64
N LEU A 11 4.69 -2.82 7.12
CA LEU A 11 4.16 -1.72 7.94
C LEU A 11 2.80 -2.08 8.54
N LEU A 12 1.93 -2.76 7.77
CA LEU A 12 0.64 -3.23 8.28
C LEU A 12 0.83 -4.22 9.42
N ILE A 13 1.78 -5.14 9.28
CA ILE A 13 2.09 -6.10 10.34
C ILE A 13 2.52 -5.37 11.61
N ASP A 14 3.40 -4.38 11.47
CA ASP A 14 3.86 -3.58 12.61
C ASP A 14 2.72 -2.83 13.29
N LYS A 15 1.73 -2.41 12.53
CA LYS A 15 0.55 -1.69 13.04
C LYS A 15 -0.59 -2.63 13.43
N LYS A 16 -0.38 -3.94 13.31
CA LYS A 16 -1.39 -4.97 13.63
C LYS A 16 -2.66 -4.79 12.81
N MET A 17 -2.50 -4.41 11.54
CA MET A 17 -3.62 -4.25 10.60
C MET A 17 -3.55 -5.33 9.53
N ASN A 18 -4.71 -5.76 9.05
CA ASN A 18 -4.79 -6.63 7.89
C ASN A 18 -5.22 -5.81 6.65
N LYS A 19 -5.30 -6.48 5.49
CA LYS A 19 -5.66 -5.81 4.24
C LYS A 19 -7.07 -5.20 4.30
N LYS A 20 -7.99 -5.87 4.97
CA LYS A 20 -9.35 -5.37 5.13
C LYS A 20 -9.37 -4.10 5.98
N ASP A 21 -8.58 -4.07 7.04
CA ASP A 21 -8.47 -2.89 7.89
C ASP A 21 -7.94 -1.70 7.08
N LEU A 22 -6.92 -1.93 6.26
CA LEU A 22 -6.37 -0.89 5.40
C LEU A 22 -7.40 -0.39 4.40
N ARG A 23 -8.14 -1.31 3.77
CA ARG A 23 -9.17 -0.96 2.79
C ARG A 23 -10.22 -0.04 3.40
N LEU A 24 -10.70 -0.40 4.56
CA LEU A 24 -11.74 0.38 5.25
C LEU A 24 -11.22 1.74 5.71
N ALA A 25 -10.02 1.76 6.29
CA ALA A 25 -9.43 2.99 6.81
C ALA A 25 -9.08 3.98 5.69
N ALA A 26 -8.55 3.50 4.59
CA ALA A 26 -8.16 4.34 3.45
C ALA A 26 -9.35 4.66 2.53
N GLY A 27 -10.46 3.96 2.66
CA GLY A 27 -11.62 4.16 1.81
C GLY A 27 -11.38 3.77 0.36
N VAL A 28 -10.59 2.72 0.14
CA VAL A 28 -10.28 2.22 -1.21
C VAL A 28 -11.06 0.94 -1.49
N SER A 29 -11.13 0.56 -2.77
CA SER A 29 -11.89 -0.61 -3.19
C SER A 29 -11.10 -1.91 -3.00
N THR A 30 -11.82 -3.03 -3.05
CA THR A 30 -11.21 -4.36 -2.99
C THR A 30 -10.25 -4.57 -4.16
N SER A 31 -10.60 -4.05 -5.35
CA SER A 31 -9.74 -4.20 -6.52
C SER A 31 -8.42 -3.45 -6.37
N VAL A 32 -8.40 -2.33 -5.65
CA VAL A 32 -7.17 -1.61 -5.34
C VAL A 32 -6.26 -2.47 -4.45
N ILE A 33 -6.83 -3.09 -3.43
CA ILE A 33 -6.06 -3.97 -2.54
C ILE A 33 -5.49 -5.16 -3.34
N ALA A 34 -6.27 -5.71 -4.26
CA ALA A 34 -5.80 -6.80 -5.12
C ALA A 34 -4.62 -6.35 -6.01
N LYS A 35 -4.70 -5.15 -6.57
CA LYS A 35 -3.59 -4.59 -7.37
C LYS A 35 -2.33 -4.43 -6.54
N LEU A 36 -2.47 -3.91 -5.33
CA LEU A 36 -1.33 -3.76 -4.42
C LEU A 36 -0.71 -5.12 -4.10
N GLY A 37 -1.54 -6.14 -3.91
CA GLY A 37 -1.05 -7.50 -3.64
C GLY A 37 -0.30 -8.12 -4.81
N LYS A 38 -0.62 -7.68 -6.04
CA LYS A 38 0.04 -8.19 -7.26
C LYS A 38 1.21 -7.32 -7.72
N GLY A 39 1.49 -6.22 -7.04
CA GLY A 39 2.52 -5.29 -7.46
C GLY A 39 2.14 -4.48 -8.70
N GLU A 40 0.85 -4.31 -8.95
CA GLU A 40 0.37 -3.53 -10.09
C GLU A 40 0.32 -2.04 -9.77
N ASN A 41 0.25 -1.24 -10.82
CA ASN A 41 0.20 0.22 -10.66
C ASN A 41 -1.12 0.67 -10.07
N VAL A 42 -1.04 1.62 -9.15
CA VAL A 42 -2.20 2.33 -8.61
C VAL A 42 -1.95 3.83 -8.75
N THR A 43 -3.01 4.64 -8.61
CA THR A 43 -2.86 6.08 -8.75
C THR A 43 -2.16 6.68 -7.52
N THR A 44 -1.54 7.84 -7.71
CA THR A 44 -0.92 8.56 -6.60
C THR A 44 -1.95 8.98 -5.55
N ASP A 45 -3.20 9.26 -5.97
CA ASP A 45 -4.28 9.55 -5.03
C ASP A 45 -4.47 8.43 -4.02
N ILE A 46 -4.44 7.18 -4.50
CA ILE A 46 -4.58 6.00 -3.64
C ILE A 46 -3.39 5.91 -2.69
N LEU A 47 -2.18 6.14 -3.19
CA LEU A 47 -0.98 6.12 -2.36
C LEU A 47 -1.03 7.20 -1.29
N LEU A 48 -1.52 8.40 -1.62
CA LEU A 48 -1.69 9.49 -0.66
C LEU A 48 -2.69 9.12 0.45
N LYS A 49 -3.80 8.47 0.08
CA LYS A 49 -4.78 8.02 1.07
C LYS A 49 -4.19 7.00 2.03
N ILE A 50 -3.41 6.06 1.50
CA ILE A 50 -2.75 5.04 2.31
C ILE A 50 -1.74 5.69 3.25
N CYS A 51 -0.90 6.58 2.73
CA CYS A 51 0.10 7.27 3.55
C CYS A 51 -0.53 8.10 4.66
N LYS A 52 -1.66 8.76 4.35
CA LYS A 52 -2.37 9.56 5.34
C LYS A 52 -2.91 8.70 6.48
N VAL A 53 -3.49 7.55 6.14
CA VAL A 53 -4.05 6.62 7.13
C VAL A 53 -2.97 6.02 8.02
N LEU A 54 -1.83 5.67 7.42
CA LEU A 54 -0.73 5.03 8.13
C LEU A 54 0.26 6.03 8.71
N ASP A 55 0.06 7.33 8.45
CA ASP A 55 0.94 8.41 8.91
C ASP A 55 2.39 8.14 8.53
N CYS A 56 2.62 7.91 7.24
CA CYS A 56 3.93 7.57 6.70
C CYS A 56 4.16 8.24 5.35
N ASP A 57 5.38 8.07 4.82
CA ASP A 57 5.76 8.60 3.53
C ASP A 57 5.59 7.53 2.45
N ILE A 58 5.59 7.94 1.18
CA ILE A 58 5.48 7.01 0.04
C ILE A 58 6.63 6.00 0.05
N SER A 59 7.82 6.41 0.45
CA SER A 59 8.97 5.51 0.54
C SER A 59 8.78 4.40 1.58
N ASP A 60 7.83 4.57 2.50
CA ASP A 60 7.52 3.55 3.50
C ASP A 60 6.54 2.49 2.99
N VAL A 61 5.88 2.73 1.86
CA VAL A 61 4.86 1.82 1.33
C VAL A 61 5.24 1.20 -0.01
N MET A 62 6.14 1.81 -0.78
CA MET A 62 6.53 1.27 -2.07
C MET A 62 8.00 1.49 -2.35
N GLU A 63 8.53 0.66 -3.23
CA GLU A 63 9.90 0.82 -3.74
C GLU A 63 9.97 0.30 -5.18
N ILE A 64 11.00 0.69 -5.88
CA ILE A 64 11.25 0.19 -7.24
C ILE A 64 12.26 -0.94 -7.13
N GLU A 65 11.88 -2.11 -7.63
CA GLU A 65 12.78 -3.26 -7.71
C GLU A 65 13.60 -3.15 -8.98
N LYS A 66 14.91 -3.14 -8.82
CA LYS A 66 15.84 -3.14 -9.95
C LYS A 66 16.19 -4.59 -10.27
N GLN A 67 16.13 -4.90 -11.54
CA GLN A 67 16.56 -6.21 -12.02
C GLN A 67 17.99 -6.17 -12.51
#